data_e67430adb7770526cff11dd2b48b4dfd
#
_entry.id   e67430adb7770526cff11dd2b48b4dfd
#
_cell.length_a   1.000
_cell.length_b   1.000
_cell.length_c   1.000
_cell.angle_alpha   90.00
_cell.angle_beta   90.00
_cell.angle_gamma   90.00
#
_symmetry.space_group_name_H-M   'P 1'
#
loop_
_entity.id
_entity.type
_entity.pdbx_description
1 polymer ?
#
loop_
_entity_poly.entity_id
_entity_poly.type
_entity_poly.pdbx_seq_one_letter_code
_entity_poly.pdbx_strand_id
1 'polypeptide(L)'
;MEKDFQDIQHLDSEENDYQPSGDEEQGTHGQSPRTENPFWKGQPPSQPFTQSLGFRLYLNLLALAFNVLLLVVICVISSQSMQLQKEFLTLKESFSNFSSSTLMEFGALDSHNHSTLLLHLKHFPLDLQILTCQLEFHHSNGTECCPVNWLKHGGSCYWFSRVGLTWAEAAEYCQLENAHLLVINSWDEQKFVVEHTGSFHTWIGLTDRDGSWKWVDGTEYTSNFKNWGFSQPDNWQGHEQGGSEDCAEILSDGHWNDNFCQQVNRWACEKRRNITH
;
A
#
# COMPACT_ATOMS: atom_id res chain seq x y z
N MET A 1 -29.36 25.93 -2.78
CA MET A 1 -29.74 24.79 -1.97
C MET A 1 -28.52 24.37 -1.19
N GLU A 2 -28.40 25.02 -0.09
CA GLU A 2 -27.32 24.89 0.89
C GLU A 2 -27.99 24.24 2.09
N LYS A 3 -27.71 22.98 2.39
CA LYS A 3 -27.93 22.29 3.67
C LYS A 3 -27.46 20.84 3.54
N ASP A 4 -26.76 20.41 4.59
CA ASP A 4 -26.29 19.08 4.94
C ASP A 4 -24.79 18.82 4.71
N PHE A 5 -23.98 19.57 5.46
CA PHE A 5 -22.60 19.21 5.81
C PHE A 5 -22.36 19.57 7.30
N GLN A 6 -23.05 18.88 8.19
CA GLN A 6 -22.72 18.84 9.63
C GLN A 6 -23.33 17.55 10.16
N ASP A 7 -22.48 16.54 10.37
CA ASP A 7 -22.60 15.51 11.38
C ASP A 7 -21.64 14.35 11.05
N ILE A 8 -20.36 14.52 11.29
CA ILE A 8 -19.43 13.44 11.64
C ILE A 8 -18.31 14.08 12.48
N GLN A 9 -18.62 14.37 13.72
CA GLN A 9 -17.63 14.50 14.81
C GLN A 9 -18.33 14.04 16.08
N HIS A 10 -18.20 12.79 16.43
CA HIS A 10 -18.17 12.26 17.80
C HIS A 10 -18.14 10.73 17.77
N LEU A 11 -16.96 10.17 17.80
CA LEU A 11 -16.69 8.83 18.34
C LEU A 11 -15.25 8.85 18.85
N ASP A 12 -15.05 9.47 19.99
CA ASP A 12 -13.85 9.32 20.78
C ASP A 12 -14.11 8.38 21.95
N SER A 13 -13.16 7.49 22.13
CA SER A 13 -12.70 6.89 23.40
C SER A 13 -13.72 6.15 24.27
N GLU A 14 -13.66 4.83 24.20
CA GLU A 14 -13.86 3.97 25.37
C GLU A 14 -12.55 3.21 25.68
N GLU A 15 -11.84 3.75 26.62
CA GLU A 15 -10.71 3.17 27.33
C GLU A 15 -11.28 2.19 28.38
N ASN A 16 -11.10 0.90 28.19
CA ASN A 16 -11.48 -0.12 29.16
C ASN A 16 -10.35 -0.31 30.18
N ASP A 17 -10.52 0.34 31.34
CA ASP A 17 -9.86 0.03 32.59
C ASP A 17 -10.25 -1.36 33.08
N TYR A 18 -9.29 -2.27 33.15
CA TYR A 18 -9.44 -3.55 33.83
C TYR A 18 -8.66 -3.51 35.17
N GLN A 19 -9.38 -3.32 36.27
CA GLN A 19 -8.89 -3.55 37.65
C GLN A 19 -9.17 -5.00 38.06
N PRO A 20 -8.20 -5.71 38.66
CA PRO A 20 -8.50 -6.97 39.34
C PRO A 20 -8.79 -6.70 40.82
N SER A 21 -9.97 -7.09 41.19
CA SER A 21 -10.44 -7.17 42.59
C SER A 21 -9.74 -8.28 43.35
N GLY A 22 -9.23 -7.92 44.55
CA GLY A 22 -8.78 -8.85 45.55
C GLY A 22 -9.94 -9.48 46.31
N ASP A 23 -9.77 -10.72 46.70
CA ASP A 23 -10.56 -11.34 47.74
C ASP A 23 -9.64 -11.87 48.82
N GLU A 24 -9.88 -11.32 50.03
CA GLU A 24 -9.38 -11.81 51.30
C GLU A 24 -10.11 -13.07 51.68
N GLU A 25 -9.42 -14.07 52.21
CA GLU A 25 -9.99 -14.98 53.20
C GLU A 25 -9.02 -15.28 54.33
N GLN A 26 -9.54 -15.07 55.51
CA GLN A 26 -9.00 -15.32 56.84
C GLN A 26 -9.12 -16.79 57.24
N GLY A 27 -8.24 -17.19 58.20
CA GLY A 27 -8.56 -18.28 59.11
C GLY A 27 -7.37 -19.16 59.45
N THR A 28 -6.77 -18.95 60.51
CA THR A 28 -6.83 -19.35 61.94
C THR A 28 -5.87 -20.47 62.33
N HIS A 29 -5.06 -20.13 63.36
CA HIS A 29 -4.59 -20.91 64.52
C HIS A 29 -3.92 -22.29 64.38
N GLY A 30 -2.74 -22.37 65.00
CA GLY A 30 -2.15 -23.64 65.44
C GLY A 30 -0.76 -23.48 66.09
N GLN A 31 -0.76 -23.49 67.39
CA GLN A 31 0.35 -23.36 68.32
C GLN A 31 1.50 -24.35 68.17
N SER A 32 2.67 -23.81 68.53
CA SER A 32 3.95 -24.37 69.03
C SER A 32 3.85 -25.75 69.77
N PRO A 33 4.96 -26.55 69.94
CA PRO A 33 6.07 -26.12 70.79
C PRO A 33 7.51 -26.57 70.39
N ARG A 34 8.42 -25.75 70.75
CA ARG A 34 9.75 -25.88 71.36
C ARG A 34 10.33 -27.27 71.58
N THR A 35 11.57 -27.54 71.03
CA THR A 35 12.64 -28.27 71.76
C THR A 35 14.02 -27.79 71.26
N GLU A 36 14.90 -27.80 72.26
CA GLU A 36 16.22 -27.15 72.32
C GLU A 36 17.33 -27.96 71.66
N ASN A 37 18.33 -27.20 71.19
CA ASN A 37 19.78 -27.36 71.06
C ASN A 37 20.45 -28.77 71.28
N PRO A 38 21.71 -29.04 70.85
CA PRO A 38 22.86 -28.12 70.86
C PRO A 38 23.91 -28.24 69.71
N PHE A 39 24.66 -27.16 69.59
CA PHE A 39 26.11 -27.13 69.42
C PHE A 39 26.85 -27.93 68.33
N TRP A 40 27.27 -27.28 67.21
CA TRP A 40 28.59 -27.49 66.60
C TRP A 40 29.12 -26.16 66.03
N LYS A 41 30.31 -25.77 66.57
CA LYS A 41 31.18 -24.73 66.00
C LYS A 41 31.69 -25.20 64.64
N GLY A 42 31.53 -24.39 63.63
CA GLY A 42 32.25 -24.49 62.39
C GLY A 42 32.40 -23.05 61.80
N GLN A 43 33.56 -22.47 61.96
CA GLN A 43 33.96 -21.20 61.31
C GLN A 43 33.92 -21.40 59.79
N PRO A 44 33.29 -20.52 59.02
CA PRO A 44 33.45 -20.54 57.56
C PRO A 44 34.85 -19.98 57.22
N PRO A 45 35.54 -20.55 56.22
CA PRO A 45 36.84 -20.06 55.76
C PRO A 45 36.68 -18.67 55.15
N SER A 46 37.54 -17.76 55.56
CA SER A 46 37.73 -16.43 55.02
C SER A 46 38.06 -16.51 53.50
N GLN A 47 37.11 -16.17 52.68
CA GLN A 47 37.30 -15.99 51.26
C GLN A 47 38.22 -14.78 51.01
N PRO A 48 39.17 -14.90 50.08
CA PRO A 48 40.10 -13.81 49.85
C PRO A 48 39.42 -12.63 49.14
N PHE A 49 39.53 -11.46 49.77
CA PHE A 49 38.90 -10.16 49.38
C PHE A 49 39.40 -9.62 48.01
N THR A 50 40.26 -10.32 47.31
CA THR A 50 40.88 -9.90 46.05
C THR A 50 40.11 -10.26 44.77
N GLN A 51 39.17 -11.25 44.83
CA GLN A 51 38.37 -11.63 43.68
C GLN A 51 37.20 -10.68 43.36
N SER A 52 36.76 -9.90 44.34
CA SER A 52 35.62 -8.98 44.16
C SER A 52 36.03 -7.66 43.43
N LEU A 53 37.26 -7.25 43.56
CA LEU A 53 37.77 -6.01 42.96
C LEU A 53 37.94 -6.11 41.42
N GLY A 54 38.53 -7.23 40.96
CA GLY A 54 38.68 -7.48 39.54
C GLY A 54 37.35 -7.63 38.77
N PHE A 55 36.37 -8.31 39.38
CA PHE A 55 35.05 -8.48 38.80
C PHE A 55 34.28 -7.13 38.73
N ARG A 56 34.35 -6.29 39.76
CA ARG A 56 33.77 -4.93 39.74
C ARG A 56 34.41 -4.04 38.66
N LEU A 57 35.76 -4.13 38.55
CA LEU A 57 36.46 -3.38 37.49
C LEU A 57 36.03 -3.81 36.12
N TYR A 58 35.92 -5.13 35.86
CA TYR A 58 35.44 -5.69 34.61
C TYR A 58 34.02 -5.26 34.24
N LEU A 59 33.08 -5.28 35.22
CA LEU A 59 31.71 -4.80 35.01
C LEU A 59 31.66 -3.30 34.71
N ASN A 60 32.49 -2.50 35.35
CA ASN A 60 32.55 -1.06 35.05
C ASN A 60 33.12 -0.79 33.67
N LEU A 61 34.12 -1.54 33.23
CA LEU A 61 34.67 -1.44 31.85
C LEU A 61 33.65 -1.88 30.79
N LEU A 62 32.87 -2.94 31.07
CA LEU A 62 31.78 -3.41 30.19
C LEU A 62 30.66 -2.36 30.10
N ALA A 63 30.27 -1.75 31.22
CA ALA A 63 29.29 -0.69 31.25
C ALA A 63 29.77 0.55 30.49
N LEU A 64 31.06 0.90 30.60
CA LEU A 64 31.65 2.01 29.89
C LEU A 64 31.70 1.73 28.37
N ALA A 65 32.07 0.53 27.96
CA ALA A 65 32.09 0.12 26.56
C ALA A 65 30.65 0.16 25.95
N PHE A 66 29.65 -0.30 26.70
CA PHE A 66 28.24 -0.26 26.30
C PHE A 66 27.73 1.18 26.15
N ASN A 67 28.09 2.08 27.09
CA ASN A 67 27.72 3.49 26.99
C ASN A 67 28.38 4.18 25.79
N VAL A 68 29.64 3.88 25.46
CA VAL A 68 30.30 4.40 24.27
C VAL A 68 29.61 3.91 23.02
N LEU A 69 29.22 2.64 22.96
CA LEU A 69 28.49 2.06 21.83
C LEU A 69 27.12 2.71 21.62
N LEU A 70 26.39 2.96 22.71
CA LEU A 70 25.13 3.70 22.68
C LEU A 70 25.31 5.13 22.16
N LEU A 71 26.34 5.84 22.59
CA LEU A 71 26.64 7.19 22.10
C LEU A 71 26.93 7.18 20.58
N VAL A 72 27.68 6.20 20.07
CA VAL A 72 27.96 6.06 18.63
C VAL A 72 26.64 5.83 17.88
N VAL A 73 25.78 4.94 18.36
CA VAL A 73 24.47 4.68 17.74
C VAL A 73 23.61 5.94 17.71
N ILE A 74 23.54 6.69 18.81
CA ILE A 74 22.81 7.97 18.87
C ILE A 74 23.38 8.98 17.89
N CYS A 75 24.69 9.10 17.77
CA CYS A 75 25.33 9.99 16.80
C CYS A 75 25.02 9.62 15.35
N VAL A 76 25.00 8.31 15.03
CA VAL A 76 24.62 7.83 13.69
C VAL A 76 23.15 8.14 13.37
N ILE A 77 22.25 7.84 14.31
CA ILE A 77 20.81 8.13 14.14
C ILE A 77 20.58 9.64 14.00
N SER A 78 21.23 10.47 14.82
CA SER A 78 21.11 11.93 14.73
C SER A 78 21.67 12.47 13.41
N SER A 79 22.75 11.91 12.90
CA SER A 79 23.31 12.27 11.60
C SER A 79 22.36 11.93 10.45
N GLN A 80 21.79 10.72 10.45
CA GLN A 80 20.79 10.30 9.46
C GLN A 80 19.50 11.15 9.52
N SER A 81 19.03 11.48 10.75
CA SER A 81 17.88 12.35 10.94
C SER A 81 18.13 13.77 10.39
N MET A 82 19.33 14.32 10.61
CA MET A 82 19.68 15.65 10.05
C MET A 82 19.77 15.62 8.52
N GLN A 83 20.23 14.52 7.94
CA GLN A 83 20.31 14.36 6.49
C GLN A 83 18.90 14.28 5.88
N LEU A 84 18.02 13.51 6.49
CA LEU A 84 16.60 13.41 6.09
C LEU A 84 15.86 14.75 6.22
N GLN A 85 16.15 15.53 7.27
CA GLN A 85 15.59 16.89 7.41
C GLN A 85 16.08 17.85 6.33
N LYS A 86 17.32 17.75 5.91
CA LYS A 86 17.85 18.57 4.80
C LYS A 86 17.17 18.24 3.47
N GLU A 87 17.00 16.92 3.19
CA GLU A 87 16.30 16.48 1.99
C GLU A 87 14.84 16.91 1.99
N PHE A 88 14.18 16.85 3.15
CA PHE A 88 12.81 17.35 3.31
C PHE A 88 12.69 18.86 3.12
N LEU A 89 13.67 19.62 3.59
CA LEU A 89 13.70 21.08 3.39
C LEU A 89 13.94 21.46 1.93
N THR A 90 14.84 20.75 1.23
CA THR A 90 15.08 20.98 -0.21
C THR A 90 13.85 20.60 -1.04
N LEU A 91 13.15 19.51 -0.69
CA LEU A 91 11.89 19.12 -1.33
C LEU A 91 10.80 20.17 -1.09
N LYS A 92 10.68 20.66 0.14
CA LYS A 92 9.73 21.72 0.50
C LYS A 92 10.02 23.03 -0.25
N GLU A 93 11.27 23.39 -0.40
CA GLU A 93 11.68 24.57 -1.15
C GLU A 93 11.41 24.41 -2.65
N SER A 94 11.71 23.26 -3.23
CA SER A 94 11.35 22.93 -4.62
C SER A 94 9.84 22.96 -4.83
N PHE A 95 9.07 22.44 -3.89
CA PHE A 95 7.60 22.48 -3.92
C PHE A 95 7.07 23.92 -3.82
N SER A 96 7.65 24.76 -2.94
CA SER A 96 7.28 26.16 -2.79
C SER A 96 7.60 26.97 -4.05
N ASN A 97 8.77 26.72 -4.65
CA ASN A 97 9.19 27.38 -5.89
C ASN A 97 8.31 26.94 -7.08
N PHE A 98 7.96 25.67 -7.16
CA PHE A 98 7.00 25.14 -8.13
C PHE A 98 5.61 25.77 -7.95
N SER A 99 5.09 25.81 -6.72
CA SER A 99 3.79 26.41 -6.41
C SER A 99 3.74 27.91 -6.74
N SER A 100 4.80 28.66 -6.45
CA SER A 100 4.86 30.08 -6.78
C SER A 100 5.06 30.33 -8.29
N SER A 101 5.80 29.47 -8.98
CA SER A 101 5.94 29.52 -10.46
C SER A 101 4.60 29.25 -11.14
N THR A 102 3.87 28.21 -10.70
CA THR A 102 2.54 27.90 -11.24
C THR A 102 1.52 28.98 -10.92
N LEU A 103 1.56 29.61 -9.74
CA LEU A 103 0.67 30.73 -9.40
C LEU A 103 0.97 32.00 -10.23
N MET A 104 2.24 32.29 -10.54
CA MET A 104 2.60 33.40 -11.44
C MET A 104 2.16 33.14 -12.89
N GLU A 105 2.28 31.87 -13.33
CA GLU A 105 1.82 31.47 -14.66
C GLU A 105 0.29 31.48 -14.76
N PHE A 106 -0.43 31.17 -13.67
CA PHE A 106 -1.89 31.31 -13.58
C PHE A 106 -2.37 32.75 -13.74
N GLY A 107 -1.61 33.73 -13.25
CA GLY A 107 -1.96 35.15 -13.35
C GLY A 107 -1.73 35.77 -14.75
N ALA A 108 -1.01 35.07 -15.62
CA ALA A 108 -0.63 35.55 -16.95
C ALA A 108 -1.30 34.78 -18.11
N LEU A 109 -2.16 33.79 -17.82
CA LEU A 109 -2.73 32.91 -18.84
C LEU A 109 -4.01 33.46 -19.46
N ASP A 110 -3.88 33.84 -20.71
CA ASP A 110 -4.96 33.90 -21.67
C ASP A 110 -5.43 32.48 -22.05
N SER A 111 -6.69 32.34 -22.43
CA SER A 111 -7.46 31.10 -22.55
C SER A 111 -6.84 29.92 -23.35
N HIS A 112 -5.74 30.16 -24.05
CA HIS A 112 -5.08 29.16 -24.90
C HIS A 112 -4.13 28.19 -24.14
N ASN A 113 -3.68 28.55 -22.95
CA ASN A 113 -2.72 27.72 -22.16
C ASN A 113 -3.35 26.85 -21.08
N HIS A 114 -4.68 26.87 -20.96
CA HIS A 114 -5.39 26.08 -19.94
C HIS A 114 -5.17 24.57 -20.07
N SER A 115 -5.08 24.08 -21.31
CA SER A 115 -4.84 22.68 -21.63
C SER A 115 -3.44 22.21 -21.22
N THR A 116 -2.41 23.05 -21.40
CA THR A 116 -1.01 22.71 -21.04
C THR A 116 -0.82 22.63 -19.53
N LEU A 117 -1.47 23.53 -18.78
CA LEU A 117 -1.41 23.55 -17.33
C LEU A 117 -2.16 22.35 -16.71
N LEU A 118 -3.34 22.02 -17.25
CA LEU A 118 -4.06 20.80 -16.87
C LEU A 118 -3.23 19.56 -17.13
N LEU A 119 -2.45 19.53 -18.23
CA LEU A 119 -1.54 18.43 -18.54
C LEU A 119 -0.41 18.34 -17.49
N HIS A 120 0.21 19.45 -17.09
CA HIS A 120 1.25 19.46 -16.05
C HIS A 120 0.71 19.09 -14.66
N LEU A 121 -0.47 19.61 -14.28
CA LEU A 121 -1.15 19.22 -13.05
C LEU A 121 -1.55 17.72 -13.04
N LYS A 122 -1.82 17.17 -14.21
CA LYS A 122 -2.15 15.74 -14.37
C LYS A 122 -0.90 14.85 -14.26
N HIS A 123 0.28 15.34 -14.68
CA HIS A 123 1.55 14.59 -14.57
C HIS A 123 2.22 14.72 -13.19
N PHE A 124 1.93 15.75 -12.42
CA PHE A 124 2.51 15.97 -11.09
C PHE A 124 2.29 14.77 -10.11
N PRO A 125 1.09 14.16 -10.05
CA PRO A 125 0.92 12.94 -9.25
C PRO A 125 1.81 11.77 -9.71
N LEU A 126 2.08 11.67 -11.03
CA LEU A 126 2.95 10.65 -11.61
C LEU A 126 4.41 10.83 -11.18
N ASP A 127 4.92 12.06 -11.21
CA ASP A 127 6.29 12.37 -10.78
C ASP A 127 6.46 12.13 -9.28
N LEU A 128 5.45 12.45 -8.47
CA LEU A 128 5.45 12.15 -7.04
C LEU A 128 5.38 10.65 -6.77
N GLN A 129 4.64 9.88 -7.56
CA GLN A 129 4.58 8.42 -7.49
C GLN A 129 5.92 7.78 -7.85
N ILE A 130 6.61 8.28 -8.87
CA ILE A 130 7.94 7.82 -9.26
C ILE A 130 8.95 8.08 -8.14
N LEU A 131 8.92 9.27 -7.52
CA LEU A 131 9.78 9.61 -6.39
C LEU A 131 9.51 8.73 -5.16
N THR A 132 8.25 8.49 -4.84
CA THR A 132 7.87 7.58 -3.74
C THR A 132 8.34 6.16 -4.03
N CYS A 133 8.19 5.70 -5.27
CA CYS A 133 8.67 4.40 -5.72
C CYS A 133 10.20 4.30 -5.65
N GLN A 134 10.94 5.36 -6.02
CA GLN A 134 12.40 5.40 -5.90
C GLN A 134 12.87 5.38 -4.43
N LEU A 135 12.17 6.07 -3.54
CA LEU A 135 12.45 6.02 -2.11
C LEU A 135 12.23 4.62 -1.52
N GLU A 136 11.14 3.95 -1.91
CA GLU A 136 10.88 2.57 -1.52
C GLU A 136 11.91 1.60 -2.09
N PHE A 137 12.36 1.80 -3.33
CA PHE A 137 13.41 1.01 -3.97
C PHE A 137 14.75 1.08 -3.20
N HIS A 138 15.14 2.25 -2.71
CA HIS A 138 16.34 2.41 -1.88
C HIS A 138 16.22 1.72 -0.52
N HIS A 139 15.00 1.60 0.03
CA HIS A 139 14.75 0.92 1.30
C HIS A 139 14.52 -0.60 1.18
N SER A 140 14.13 -1.10 0.01
CA SER A 140 13.64 -2.48 -0.17
C SER A 140 14.59 -3.43 -0.91
N ASN A 141 15.89 -3.14 -0.96
CA ASN A 141 16.91 -4.02 -1.60
C ASN A 141 16.61 -4.35 -3.08
N GLY A 142 16.11 -3.38 -3.86
CA GLY A 142 15.88 -3.54 -5.30
C GLY A 142 14.59 -4.28 -5.67
N THR A 143 13.61 -4.36 -4.77
CA THR A 143 12.30 -4.88 -5.14
C THR A 143 11.54 -3.85 -5.97
N GLU A 144 11.09 -4.30 -7.12
CA GLU A 144 10.28 -3.54 -8.07
C GLU A 144 9.02 -2.98 -7.40
N CYS A 145 8.75 -1.69 -7.54
CA CYS A 145 7.62 -1.02 -6.93
C CYS A 145 6.50 -0.71 -7.91
N CYS A 146 5.26 -0.74 -7.42
CA CYS A 146 4.11 -0.21 -8.10
C CYS A 146 3.81 1.22 -7.61
N PRO A 147 3.13 2.06 -8.40
CA PRO A 147 2.66 3.36 -7.93
C PRO A 147 1.78 3.25 -6.69
N VAL A 148 1.66 4.34 -5.94
CA VAL A 148 0.77 4.39 -4.76
C VAL A 148 -0.65 4.00 -5.15
N ASN A 149 -1.30 3.17 -4.34
CA ASN A 149 -2.62 2.59 -4.58
C ASN A 149 -2.74 1.60 -5.76
N TRP A 150 -1.61 1.20 -6.36
CA TRP A 150 -1.58 0.09 -7.31
C TRP A 150 -1.14 -1.19 -6.61
N LEU A 151 -1.75 -2.30 -6.99
CA LEU A 151 -1.47 -3.63 -6.42
C LEU A 151 -0.43 -4.36 -7.26
N LYS A 152 0.49 -5.03 -6.60
CA LYS A 152 1.55 -5.79 -7.26
C LYS A 152 1.14 -7.26 -7.43
N HIS A 153 1.20 -7.77 -8.66
CA HIS A 153 1.03 -9.20 -8.96
C HIS A 153 1.80 -9.58 -10.23
N GLY A 154 2.38 -10.78 -10.28
CA GLY A 154 2.91 -11.44 -11.49
C GLY A 154 3.89 -10.63 -12.36
N GLY A 155 4.52 -9.56 -11.87
CA GLY A 155 5.41 -8.71 -12.68
C GLY A 155 4.74 -7.44 -13.20
N SER A 156 3.47 -7.23 -12.88
CA SER A 156 2.67 -6.06 -13.25
C SER A 156 2.13 -5.32 -12.03
N CYS A 157 1.63 -4.12 -12.27
CA CYS A 157 0.91 -3.29 -11.32
C CYS A 157 -0.51 -3.10 -11.80
N TYR A 158 -1.48 -3.27 -10.91
CA TYR A 158 -2.91 -3.25 -11.19
C TYR A 158 -3.62 -2.19 -10.36
N TRP A 159 -4.56 -1.51 -10.98
CA TRP A 159 -5.43 -0.55 -10.31
C TRP A 159 -6.88 -0.83 -10.65
N PHE A 160 -7.76 -0.79 -9.63
CA PHE A 160 -9.18 -1.11 -9.76
C PHE A 160 -10.04 0.12 -9.44
N SER A 161 -10.95 0.47 -10.34
CA SER A 161 -11.83 1.62 -10.17
C SER A 161 -12.89 1.40 -9.09
N ARG A 162 -13.35 2.51 -8.51
CA ARG A 162 -14.50 2.50 -7.59
C ARG A 162 -15.75 3.11 -8.20
N VAL A 163 -15.63 3.70 -9.37
CA VAL A 163 -16.71 4.32 -10.15
C VAL A 163 -16.85 3.61 -11.49
N GLY A 164 -17.89 3.90 -12.25
CA GLY A 164 -18.14 3.33 -13.56
C GLY A 164 -17.80 4.31 -14.69
N LEU A 165 -17.33 3.78 -15.82
CA LEU A 165 -17.14 4.47 -17.10
C LEU A 165 -17.54 3.54 -18.24
N THR A 166 -17.75 4.10 -19.44
CA THR A 166 -17.81 3.33 -20.67
C THR A 166 -16.45 2.69 -20.98
N TRP A 167 -16.42 1.64 -21.80
CA TRP A 167 -15.17 0.95 -22.12
C TRP A 167 -14.11 1.89 -22.74
N ALA A 168 -14.53 2.78 -23.64
CA ALA A 168 -13.63 3.73 -24.29
C ALA A 168 -13.04 4.76 -23.32
N GLU A 169 -13.88 5.32 -22.41
CA GLU A 169 -13.43 6.25 -21.38
C GLU A 169 -12.49 5.57 -20.37
N ALA A 170 -12.80 4.30 -20.03
CA ALA A 170 -11.95 3.49 -19.17
C ALA A 170 -10.58 3.21 -19.81
N ALA A 171 -10.56 2.89 -21.10
CA ALA A 171 -9.32 2.69 -21.86
C ALA A 171 -8.48 3.99 -21.92
N GLU A 172 -9.11 5.13 -22.18
CA GLU A 172 -8.46 6.44 -22.14
C GLU A 172 -7.89 6.75 -20.75
N TYR A 173 -8.68 6.50 -19.69
CA TYR A 173 -8.20 6.68 -18.32
C TYR A 173 -6.92 5.88 -18.04
N CYS A 174 -6.89 4.60 -18.40
CA CYS A 174 -5.69 3.78 -18.23
C CYS A 174 -4.50 4.30 -19.03
N GLN A 175 -4.72 4.78 -20.26
CA GLN A 175 -3.65 5.38 -21.10
C GLN A 175 -3.06 6.64 -20.45
N LEU A 176 -3.88 7.47 -19.81
CA LEU A 176 -3.42 8.65 -19.07
C LEU A 176 -2.54 8.30 -17.88
N GLU A 177 -2.71 7.11 -17.30
CA GLU A 177 -1.88 6.56 -16.23
C GLU A 177 -0.63 5.82 -16.76
N ASN A 178 -0.31 5.91 -18.06
CA ASN A 178 0.71 5.09 -18.74
C ASN A 178 0.49 3.60 -18.49
N ALA A 179 -0.75 3.17 -18.62
CA ALA A 179 -1.24 1.81 -18.43
C ALA A 179 -2.19 1.46 -19.59
N HIS A 180 -2.68 0.26 -19.61
CA HIS A 180 -3.77 -0.17 -20.47
C HIS A 180 -4.88 -0.82 -19.63
N LEU A 181 -6.07 -1.01 -20.20
CA LEU A 181 -7.07 -1.86 -19.59
C LEU A 181 -6.50 -3.26 -19.35
N LEU A 182 -6.88 -3.87 -18.26
CA LEU A 182 -6.43 -5.17 -17.79
C LEU A 182 -6.40 -6.22 -18.90
N VAL A 183 -5.26 -6.91 -19.03
CA VAL A 183 -5.05 -8.04 -19.95
C VAL A 183 -4.80 -9.29 -19.10
N ILE A 184 -5.61 -10.33 -19.29
CA ILE A 184 -5.54 -11.54 -18.47
C ILE A 184 -4.90 -12.67 -19.26
N ASN A 185 -3.70 -13.06 -18.85
CA ASN A 185 -2.86 -14.01 -19.56
C ASN A 185 -2.78 -15.39 -18.91
N SER A 186 -3.28 -15.54 -17.67
CA SER A 186 -3.15 -16.77 -16.92
C SER A 186 -4.28 -16.97 -15.91
N TRP A 187 -4.44 -18.22 -15.46
CA TRP A 187 -5.38 -18.55 -14.39
C TRP A 187 -5.01 -17.91 -13.05
N ASP A 188 -3.72 -17.73 -12.78
CA ASP A 188 -3.24 -17.08 -11.55
C ASP A 188 -3.61 -15.59 -11.53
N GLU A 189 -3.44 -14.93 -12.66
CA GLU A 189 -3.86 -13.54 -12.86
C GLU A 189 -5.38 -13.38 -12.77
N GLN A 190 -6.14 -14.29 -13.40
CA GLN A 190 -7.61 -14.32 -13.31
C GLN A 190 -8.10 -14.39 -11.86
N LYS A 191 -7.52 -15.25 -11.03
CA LYS A 191 -7.87 -15.36 -9.61
C LYS A 191 -7.58 -14.07 -8.86
N PHE A 192 -6.37 -13.52 -9.05
CA PHE A 192 -5.99 -12.27 -8.43
C PHE A 192 -6.96 -11.15 -8.79
N VAL A 193 -7.36 -11.05 -10.05
CA VAL A 193 -8.31 -10.05 -10.54
C VAL A 193 -9.67 -10.21 -9.88
N VAL A 194 -10.23 -11.42 -9.86
CA VAL A 194 -11.54 -11.71 -9.26
C VAL A 194 -11.58 -11.39 -7.76
N GLU A 195 -10.49 -11.63 -7.03
CA GLU A 195 -10.37 -11.23 -5.62
C GLU A 195 -10.52 -9.72 -5.41
N HIS A 196 -10.16 -8.90 -6.42
CA HIS A 196 -10.18 -7.44 -6.31
C HIS A 196 -11.35 -6.74 -7.00
N THR A 197 -12.00 -7.39 -7.97
CA THR A 197 -13.22 -6.87 -8.62
C THR A 197 -14.46 -7.11 -7.75
N GLY A 198 -14.45 -8.17 -6.94
CA GLY A 198 -15.60 -8.56 -6.11
C GLY A 198 -16.83 -8.88 -6.96
N SER A 199 -17.99 -8.39 -6.55
CA SER A 199 -19.26 -8.61 -7.24
C SER A 199 -19.60 -7.57 -8.32
N PHE A 200 -18.65 -6.74 -8.72
CA PHE A 200 -18.91 -5.68 -9.69
C PHE A 200 -18.46 -6.08 -11.08
N HIS A 201 -19.32 -5.85 -12.07
CA HIS A 201 -18.94 -5.95 -13.47
C HIS A 201 -17.79 -5.01 -13.77
N THR A 202 -16.75 -5.54 -14.39
CA THR A 202 -15.48 -4.82 -14.54
C THR A 202 -14.92 -4.99 -15.94
N TRP A 203 -14.75 -3.87 -16.67
CA TRP A 203 -14.14 -3.85 -18.00
C TRP A 203 -12.72 -4.39 -18.00
N ILE A 204 -12.42 -5.23 -18.99
CA ILE A 204 -11.06 -5.70 -19.31
C ILE A 204 -10.65 -5.20 -20.70
N GLY A 205 -9.37 -5.32 -21.00
CA GLY A 205 -8.79 -4.83 -22.25
C GLY A 205 -8.98 -5.75 -23.47
N LEU A 206 -10.12 -6.40 -23.57
CA LEU A 206 -10.45 -7.31 -24.67
C LEU A 206 -11.64 -6.75 -25.44
N THR A 207 -11.52 -6.67 -26.79
CA THR A 207 -12.55 -6.11 -27.66
C THR A 207 -12.49 -6.73 -29.05
N ASP A 208 -13.64 -6.78 -29.75
CA ASP A 208 -13.72 -7.21 -31.12
C ASP A 208 -14.37 -6.17 -32.07
N ARG A 209 -14.30 -4.90 -31.68
CA ARG A 209 -14.78 -3.76 -32.53
C ARG A 209 -14.32 -3.78 -33.95
N ASP A 210 -13.16 -4.39 -34.23
CA ASP A 210 -12.58 -4.54 -35.58
C ASP A 210 -12.99 -5.88 -36.25
N GLY A 211 -13.97 -6.58 -35.66
CA GLY A 211 -14.48 -7.86 -36.17
C GLY A 211 -13.70 -9.09 -35.74
N SER A 212 -12.77 -8.93 -34.77
CA SER A 212 -12.09 -10.06 -34.12
C SER A 212 -11.60 -9.69 -32.74
N TRP A 213 -11.71 -10.61 -31.79
CA TRP A 213 -11.24 -10.39 -30.41
C TRP A 213 -9.74 -10.10 -30.35
N LYS A 214 -9.38 -9.00 -29.72
CA LYS A 214 -7.99 -8.51 -29.54
C LYS A 214 -7.79 -7.92 -28.18
N TRP A 215 -6.64 -8.19 -27.60
CA TRP A 215 -6.18 -7.51 -26.41
C TRP A 215 -5.60 -6.12 -26.76
N VAL A 216 -5.85 -5.14 -25.90
CA VAL A 216 -5.40 -3.74 -26.09
C VAL A 216 -3.89 -3.56 -26.06
N ASP A 217 -3.14 -4.47 -25.48
CA ASP A 217 -1.67 -4.48 -25.44
C ASP A 217 -1.02 -5.20 -26.64
N GLY A 218 -1.83 -5.76 -27.54
CA GLY A 218 -1.39 -6.54 -28.69
C GLY A 218 -1.07 -8.00 -28.41
N THR A 219 -1.32 -8.48 -27.20
CA THR A 219 -1.22 -9.92 -26.88
C THR A 219 -2.14 -10.74 -27.77
N GLU A 220 -1.63 -11.85 -28.27
CA GLU A 220 -2.39 -12.74 -29.16
C GLU A 220 -3.55 -13.41 -28.40
N TYR A 221 -4.78 -13.18 -28.88
CA TYR A 221 -5.99 -13.71 -28.24
C TYR A 221 -6.19 -15.21 -28.47
N THR A 222 -5.94 -15.70 -29.70
CA THR A 222 -6.32 -17.06 -30.10
C THR A 222 -5.61 -18.14 -29.27
N SER A 223 -4.34 -17.95 -29.01
CA SER A 223 -3.47 -18.87 -28.26
C SER A 223 -3.42 -18.58 -26.74
N ASN A 224 -4.03 -17.49 -26.29
CA ASN A 224 -3.95 -17.07 -24.90
C ASN A 224 -5.06 -17.66 -24.01
N PHE A 225 -4.91 -17.47 -22.70
CA PHE A 225 -5.90 -17.84 -21.69
C PHE A 225 -7.27 -17.20 -21.98
N LYS A 226 -8.34 -17.95 -21.71
CA LYS A 226 -9.74 -17.50 -21.85
C LYS A 226 -10.56 -17.99 -20.67
N ASN A 227 -11.49 -17.17 -20.20
CA ASN A 227 -12.40 -17.52 -19.10
C ASN A 227 -13.84 -17.03 -19.37
N TRP A 228 -14.29 -17.18 -20.62
CA TRP A 228 -15.67 -16.84 -20.99
C TRP A 228 -16.69 -17.62 -20.17
N GLY A 229 -17.81 -16.98 -19.85
CA GLY A 229 -18.96 -17.62 -19.27
C GLY A 229 -19.59 -18.66 -20.19
N PHE A 230 -20.49 -19.47 -19.64
CA PHE A 230 -21.19 -20.45 -20.48
C PHE A 230 -22.01 -19.73 -21.56
N SER A 231 -21.82 -20.14 -22.82
CA SER A 231 -22.42 -19.54 -24.03
C SER A 231 -21.91 -18.13 -24.37
N GLN A 232 -20.84 -17.65 -23.75
CA GLN A 232 -20.21 -16.38 -24.10
C GLN A 232 -18.95 -16.61 -24.96
N PRO A 233 -18.59 -15.64 -25.84
CA PRO A 233 -19.33 -14.42 -26.20
C PRO A 233 -20.55 -14.73 -27.09
N ASP A 234 -21.70 -14.06 -26.88
CA ASP A 234 -22.95 -14.32 -27.63
C ASP A 234 -23.39 -13.14 -28.52
N ASN A 235 -22.72 -12.01 -28.41
CA ASN A 235 -22.96 -10.80 -29.20
C ASN A 235 -24.45 -10.42 -29.25
N TRP A 236 -25.07 -10.36 -28.07
CA TRP A 236 -26.47 -10.06 -27.93
C TRP A 236 -26.84 -8.68 -28.53
N GLN A 237 -27.87 -8.64 -29.35
CA GLN A 237 -28.25 -7.43 -30.11
C GLN A 237 -29.52 -6.73 -29.59
N GLY A 238 -29.99 -7.08 -28.42
CA GLY A 238 -31.21 -6.57 -27.86
C GLY A 238 -31.11 -5.25 -27.09
N HIS A 239 -30.02 -4.52 -27.19
CA HIS A 239 -29.86 -3.23 -26.53
C HIS A 239 -30.84 -2.19 -27.09
N GLU A 240 -31.46 -1.40 -26.20
CA GLU A 240 -32.44 -0.35 -26.59
C GLU A 240 -31.84 0.70 -27.54
N GLN A 241 -30.51 0.94 -27.45
CA GLN A 241 -29.80 1.90 -28.30
C GLN A 241 -29.29 1.29 -29.61
N GLY A 242 -29.48 -0.03 -29.79
CA GLY A 242 -28.88 -0.78 -30.89
C GLY A 242 -27.36 -0.94 -30.71
N GLY A 243 -26.77 -1.85 -31.45
CA GLY A 243 -25.33 -2.12 -31.43
C GLY A 243 -25.02 -3.57 -31.09
N SER A 244 -23.75 -3.91 -31.15
CA SER A 244 -23.17 -5.21 -30.83
C SER A 244 -22.43 -5.17 -29.50
N GLU A 245 -22.23 -6.30 -28.87
CA GLU A 245 -21.46 -6.46 -27.63
C GLU A 245 -19.98 -6.69 -27.96
N ASP A 246 -19.27 -5.62 -28.24
CA ASP A 246 -17.90 -5.66 -28.75
C ASP A 246 -16.84 -5.48 -27.65
N CYS A 247 -17.21 -5.42 -26.37
CA CYS A 247 -16.30 -5.16 -25.26
C CYS A 247 -16.47 -6.19 -24.15
N ALA A 248 -15.36 -6.75 -23.67
CA ALA A 248 -15.41 -7.79 -22.65
C ALA A 248 -15.33 -7.22 -21.23
N GLU A 249 -16.10 -7.82 -20.35
CA GLU A 249 -16.14 -7.56 -18.90
C GLU A 249 -15.94 -8.84 -18.08
N ILE A 250 -15.61 -8.69 -16.81
CA ILE A 250 -15.68 -9.75 -15.82
C ILE A 250 -17.00 -9.60 -15.06
N LEU A 251 -17.77 -10.68 -14.98
CA LEU A 251 -18.99 -10.77 -14.21
C LEU A 251 -18.73 -10.99 -12.72
N SER A 252 -19.77 -10.90 -11.92
CA SER A 252 -19.71 -11.12 -10.45
C SER A 252 -19.26 -12.54 -10.04
N ASP A 253 -19.39 -13.52 -10.92
CA ASP A 253 -18.94 -14.90 -10.71
C ASP A 253 -17.49 -15.13 -11.21
N GLY A 254 -16.87 -14.11 -11.77
CA GLY A 254 -15.50 -14.12 -12.28
C GLY A 254 -15.35 -14.59 -13.72
N HIS A 255 -16.43 -14.97 -14.42
CA HIS A 255 -16.36 -15.30 -15.84
C HIS A 255 -16.40 -14.06 -16.73
N TRP A 256 -15.94 -14.20 -17.96
CA TRP A 256 -15.98 -13.12 -18.95
C TRP A 256 -17.31 -13.14 -19.71
N ASN A 257 -17.77 -11.95 -20.03
CA ASN A 257 -18.95 -11.70 -20.86
C ASN A 257 -18.61 -10.60 -21.86
N ASP A 258 -19.15 -10.68 -23.09
CA ASP A 258 -19.21 -9.54 -23.99
C ASP A 258 -20.37 -8.65 -23.58
N ASN A 259 -20.22 -7.35 -23.75
CA ASN A 259 -21.24 -6.37 -23.42
C ASN A 259 -21.13 -5.16 -24.34
N PHE A 260 -22.20 -4.36 -24.35
CA PHE A 260 -22.26 -3.12 -25.09
C PHE A 260 -21.24 -2.11 -24.55
N CYS A 261 -20.30 -1.67 -25.37
CA CYS A 261 -19.15 -0.84 -24.97
C CYS A 261 -19.53 0.50 -24.33
N GLN A 262 -20.78 0.96 -24.49
CA GLN A 262 -21.33 2.18 -23.87
C GLN A 262 -21.89 1.92 -22.49
N GLN A 263 -21.99 0.67 -22.05
CA GLN A 263 -22.40 0.35 -20.70
C GLN A 263 -21.41 0.95 -19.68
N VAL A 264 -21.93 1.36 -18.53
CA VAL A 264 -21.12 1.97 -17.47
C VAL A 264 -20.75 0.90 -16.44
N ASN A 265 -19.51 0.42 -16.50
CA ASN A 265 -18.96 -0.59 -15.59
C ASN A 265 -17.74 -0.07 -14.86
N ARG A 266 -17.35 -0.72 -13.76
CA ARG A 266 -16.02 -0.55 -13.20
C ARG A 266 -14.99 -1.02 -14.22
N TRP A 267 -13.73 -0.68 -13.99
CA TRP A 267 -12.63 -1.10 -14.87
C TRP A 267 -11.35 -1.35 -14.07
N ALA A 268 -10.44 -2.07 -14.65
CA ALA A 268 -9.12 -2.25 -14.10
C ALA A 268 -8.04 -1.85 -15.12
N CYS A 269 -6.99 -1.20 -14.63
CA CYS A 269 -5.80 -0.87 -15.40
C CYS A 269 -4.65 -1.78 -15.01
N GLU A 270 -3.81 -2.10 -15.99
CA GLU A 270 -2.57 -2.83 -15.82
C GLU A 270 -1.41 -2.08 -16.48
N LYS A 271 -0.24 -2.14 -15.87
CA LYS A 271 1.03 -1.77 -16.47
C LYS A 271 2.16 -2.65 -15.96
N ARG A 272 3.10 -2.96 -16.85
CA ARG A 272 4.31 -3.68 -16.46
C ARG A 272 5.15 -2.81 -15.52
N ARG A 273 5.78 -3.45 -14.56
CA ARG A 273 6.75 -2.78 -13.70
C ARG A 273 7.97 -2.40 -14.52
N ASN A 274 8.34 -1.13 -14.51
CA ASN A 274 9.59 -0.69 -15.12
C ASN A 274 10.75 -1.18 -14.26
N ILE A 275 11.47 -2.16 -14.76
CA ILE A 275 12.79 -2.52 -14.26
C ILE A 275 13.75 -1.50 -14.88
N THR A 276 14.01 -0.40 -14.19
CA THR A 276 15.15 0.46 -14.56
C THR A 276 16.42 -0.27 -14.12
N HIS A 277 17.15 -0.78 -15.11
CA HIS A 277 18.54 -1.27 -14.93
C HIS A 277 19.49 -0.12 -14.67
#